data_fdcbb98c759e5738b93a84a34dc05625
#
_entry.id   fdcbb98c759e5738b93a84a34dc05625
#
_cell.length_a   1.000
_cell.length_b   1.000
_cell.length_c   1.000
_cell.angle_alpha   90.00
_cell.angle_beta   90.00
_cell.angle_gamma   90.00
#
_symmetry.space_group_name_H-M   'P 1'
#
loop_
_entity.id
_entity.type
_entity.pdbx_description
1 polymer ?
#
loop_
_entity_poly.entity_id
_entity_poly.type
_entity_poly.pdbx_seq_one_letter_code
_entity_poly.pdbx_strand_id
1 'polypeptide(L)'
;MGTALVYHEDMTAARLLWDDPECEIECPERLTTALERLQQRGLEQRCLQLAAREASEAELGLVHSPEYVALVRGTQALGTGELQTLSGQYDAVYFHPSTFHCARLAVGAALQLVDAVLAGAVRNGLALVRPPGHHSQRAAANGFCVFNNVAIAARHAQRQHGLHRILIVDWDVHHGQGIQYIFEDDPSVLYFSWHRYEHGRFWPYLRESDADAVGQGPGLGFTVNLPWNQSPGPRGEDPAVLPGRASTDAPWPQVGMGNADYVAAFLHVLLPVAFEFNPELVLVSAGFDSAIGDPERPGVHPECPGSPGPSLDEPPAARPHEALAQDRALTALGKVLYLLDRILDGQVSSGIAVTPACAAAATLDVAIRCGLSHGAQRLLCLAVGQLDRPPDLTDDGRNLWLNIGGKEAAALSMFHVSVPLPGTTGGFLSCVLALVLPLAYSFQPDLVLVALGPAHGLRDPQAALLAALLRGPAGGRVLALVDEESTPQLVVVLARVLHGEAAPSLGPFSMASPEDVQALMQLRGQLEPRWKMLQVASEAGGPGSG
;
A
#
# COMPACT_ATOMS: atom_id res chain seq x y z
N MET A 1 -2.13 -6.46 -21.16
CA MET A 1 -3.25 -6.56 -20.21
C MET A 1 -3.16 -5.38 -19.26
N GLY A 2 -4.22 -4.56 -19.19
CA GLY A 2 -4.28 -3.32 -18.39
C GLY A 2 -5.04 -3.50 -17.09
N THR A 3 -5.44 -2.37 -16.52
CA THR A 3 -6.32 -2.27 -15.35
C THR A 3 -7.75 -2.02 -15.83
N ALA A 4 -8.76 -2.64 -15.22
CA ALA A 4 -10.17 -2.36 -15.48
C ALA A 4 -10.73 -1.32 -14.49
N LEU A 5 -11.76 -0.60 -14.92
CA LEU A 5 -12.58 0.25 -14.07
C LEU A 5 -14.05 -0.10 -14.30
N VAL A 6 -14.80 -0.30 -13.21
CA VAL A 6 -16.23 -0.59 -13.24
C VAL A 6 -16.95 0.38 -12.30
N TYR A 7 -17.97 1.05 -12.80
CA TYR A 7 -18.88 1.88 -12.01
C TYR A 7 -20.21 2.03 -12.76
N HIS A 8 -21.22 2.59 -12.11
CA HIS A 8 -22.51 2.93 -12.75
C HIS A 8 -23.09 4.17 -12.11
N GLU A 9 -23.62 5.09 -12.94
CA GLU A 9 -24.21 6.35 -12.48
C GLU A 9 -25.43 6.15 -11.58
N ASP A 10 -26.22 5.13 -11.82
CA ASP A 10 -27.43 4.83 -11.01
C ASP A 10 -27.08 4.54 -9.53
N MET A 11 -25.83 4.20 -9.19
CA MET A 11 -25.44 4.07 -7.80
C MET A 11 -25.49 5.38 -7.03
N THR A 12 -25.72 6.52 -7.69
CA THR A 12 -25.98 7.83 -7.08
C THR A 12 -27.46 8.08 -6.76
N ALA A 13 -28.37 7.20 -7.19
CA ALA A 13 -29.81 7.40 -7.03
C ALA A 13 -30.28 7.28 -5.57
N ALA A 14 -29.61 6.47 -4.75
CA ALA A 14 -29.93 6.35 -3.33
C ALA A 14 -29.33 7.53 -2.55
N ARG A 15 -30.17 8.20 -1.75
CA ARG A 15 -29.80 9.31 -0.87
C ARG A 15 -30.61 9.31 0.40
N LEU A 16 -30.09 9.91 1.45
CA LEU A 16 -30.81 10.09 2.70
C LEU A 16 -32.05 10.98 2.47
N LEU A 17 -33.22 10.59 3.00
CA LEU A 17 -34.51 11.27 2.81
C LEU A 17 -35.01 12.02 4.05
N TRP A 18 -34.29 11.94 5.17
CA TRP A 18 -34.59 12.59 6.44
C TRP A 18 -33.30 13.13 7.07
N ASP A 19 -33.43 13.88 8.13
CA ASP A 19 -32.30 14.39 8.87
C ASP A 19 -31.72 13.31 9.77
N ASP A 20 -30.47 12.91 9.52
CA ASP A 20 -29.73 11.88 10.24
C ASP A 20 -28.22 12.14 10.10
N PRO A 21 -27.63 12.84 11.08
CA PRO A 21 -26.22 13.24 11.03
C PRO A 21 -25.24 12.06 10.94
N GLU A 22 -25.63 10.88 11.43
CA GLU A 22 -24.77 9.69 11.37
C GLU A 22 -24.67 9.12 9.96
N CYS A 23 -25.77 9.20 9.19
CA CYS A 23 -25.82 8.67 7.83
C CYS A 23 -25.55 9.72 6.73
N GLU A 24 -25.44 11.00 7.08
CA GLU A 24 -25.31 12.11 6.10
C GLU A 24 -24.06 11.99 5.24
N ILE A 25 -22.97 11.44 5.78
CA ILE A 25 -21.71 11.26 5.08
C ILE A 25 -21.83 10.23 3.94
N GLU A 26 -22.76 9.27 4.03
CA GLU A 26 -23.01 8.29 2.98
C GLU A 26 -23.93 8.90 1.90
N CYS A 27 -23.38 9.66 0.98
CA CYS A 27 -24.07 10.44 -0.04
C CYS A 27 -23.56 10.12 -1.47
N PRO A 28 -24.32 10.48 -2.52
CA PRO A 28 -23.93 10.27 -3.91
C PRO A 28 -22.57 10.87 -4.28
N GLU A 29 -22.19 11.94 -3.63
CA GLU A 29 -20.94 12.68 -3.84
C GLU A 29 -19.70 11.84 -3.56
N ARG A 30 -19.78 10.82 -2.70
CA ARG A 30 -18.68 9.85 -2.46
C ARG A 30 -18.27 9.15 -3.75
N LEU A 31 -19.23 8.81 -4.62
CA LEU A 31 -18.96 8.18 -5.92
C LEU A 31 -18.52 9.23 -6.95
N THR A 32 -19.27 10.33 -7.08
CA THR A 32 -19.04 11.30 -8.15
C THR A 32 -17.72 12.02 -7.99
N THR A 33 -17.36 12.46 -6.77
CA THR A 33 -16.08 13.13 -6.53
C THR A 33 -14.89 12.22 -6.73
N ALA A 34 -14.99 10.93 -6.36
CA ALA A 34 -13.95 9.95 -6.63
C ALA A 34 -13.74 9.74 -8.13
N LEU A 35 -14.84 9.61 -8.90
CA LEU A 35 -14.80 9.47 -10.34
C LEU A 35 -14.23 10.72 -11.02
N GLU A 36 -14.69 11.90 -10.65
CA GLU A 36 -14.15 13.18 -11.15
C GLU A 36 -12.63 13.28 -10.89
N ARG A 37 -12.17 12.81 -9.73
CA ARG A 37 -10.74 12.81 -9.41
C ARG A 37 -9.94 11.87 -10.29
N LEU A 38 -10.47 10.68 -10.60
CA LEU A 38 -9.86 9.76 -11.57
C LEU A 38 -9.76 10.39 -12.96
N GLN A 39 -10.82 11.09 -13.40
CA GLN A 39 -10.87 11.80 -14.68
C GLN A 39 -9.86 12.94 -14.75
N GLN A 40 -9.84 13.82 -13.74
CA GLN A 40 -8.90 14.94 -13.64
C GLN A 40 -7.43 14.49 -13.69
N ARG A 41 -7.14 13.30 -13.15
CA ARG A 41 -5.79 12.70 -13.17
C ARG A 41 -5.50 11.88 -14.43
N GLY A 42 -6.43 11.79 -15.37
CA GLY A 42 -6.30 10.99 -16.58
C GLY A 42 -6.21 9.48 -16.33
N LEU A 43 -6.64 9.02 -15.14
CA LEU A 43 -6.55 7.61 -14.76
C LEU A 43 -7.67 6.77 -15.37
N GLU A 44 -8.87 7.33 -15.49
CA GLU A 44 -10.01 6.66 -16.14
C GLU A 44 -9.68 6.24 -17.57
N GLN A 45 -9.08 7.14 -18.36
CA GLN A 45 -8.71 6.90 -19.76
C GLN A 45 -7.63 5.80 -19.91
N ARG A 46 -6.91 5.47 -18.84
CA ARG A 46 -5.89 4.40 -18.81
C ARG A 46 -6.48 3.05 -18.46
N CYS A 47 -7.75 2.99 -18.10
CA CYS A 47 -8.45 1.78 -17.69
C CYS A 47 -9.35 1.25 -18.81
N LEU A 48 -9.48 -0.08 -18.88
CA LEU A 48 -10.54 -0.72 -19.65
C LEU A 48 -11.85 -0.52 -18.91
N GLN A 49 -12.80 0.18 -19.53
CA GLN A 49 -14.13 0.35 -18.97
C GLN A 49 -14.93 -0.94 -19.12
N LEU A 50 -15.43 -1.48 -18.01
CA LEU A 50 -16.36 -2.61 -18.00
C LEU A 50 -17.76 -2.11 -17.65
N ALA A 51 -18.77 -2.60 -18.37
CA ALA A 51 -20.16 -2.26 -18.07
C ALA A 51 -20.60 -2.96 -16.76
N ALA A 52 -21.05 -2.19 -15.78
CA ALA A 52 -21.67 -2.78 -14.59
C ALA A 52 -23.02 -3.45 -14.97
N ARG A 53 -23.33 -4.53 -14.28
CA ARG A 53 -24.63 -5.21 -14.34
C ARG A 53 -25.24 -5.33 -12.95
N GLU A 54 -26.52 -5.54 -12.86
CA GLU A 54 -27.11 -5.94 -11.60
C GLU A 54 -26.74 -7.39 -11.26
N ALA A 55 -26.41 -7.65 -10.00
CA ALA A 55 -26.33 -9.01 -9.49
C ALA A 55 -27.73 -9.65 -9.42
N SER A 56 -27.81 -10.93 -9.72
CA SER A 56 -29.01 -11.74 -9.51
C SER A 56 -29.22 -12.02 -8.02
N GLU A 57 -30.47 -12.33 -7.62
CA GLU A 57 -30.75 -12.75 -6.24
C GLU A 57 -30.03 -14.07 -5.87
N ALA A 58 -29.76 -14.92 -6.85
CA ALA A 58 -28.97 -16.14 -6.64
C ALA A 58 -27.50 -15.81 -6.29
N GLU A 59 -26.92 -14.76 -6.90
CA GLU A 59 -25.58 -14.28 -6.56
C GLU A 59 -25.55 -13.60 -5.18
N LEU A 60 -26.57 -12.81 -4.83
CA LEU A 60 -26.72 -12.26 -3.47
C LEU A 60 -26.84 -13.39 -2.44
N GLY A 61 -27.56 -14.47 -2.77
CA GLY A 61 -27.74 -15.67 -1.95
C GLY A 61 -26.45 -16.49 -1.73
N LEU A 62 -25.32 -16.15 -2.37
CA LEU A 62 -24.02 -16.75 -2.04
C LEU A 62 -23.58 -16.43 -0.61
N VAL A 63 -24.04 -15.31 -0.07
CA VAL A 63 -23.70 -14.81 1.26
C VAL A 63 -24.95 -14.54 2.09
N HIS A 64 -25.93 -13.84 1.54
CA HIS A 64 -27.07 -13.34 2.29
C HIS A 64 -28.22 -14.33 2.34
N SER A 65 -28.99 -14.28 3.42
CA SER A 65 -30.20 -15.12 3.55
C SER A 65 -31.29 -14.66 2.58
N PRO A 66 -32.14 -15.58 2.07
CA PRO A 66 -33.25 -15.22 1.19
C PRO A 66 -34.21 -14.20 1.82
N GLU A 67 -34.42 -14.29 3.13
CA GLU A 67 -35.29 -13.39 3.89
C GLU A 67 -34.75 -11.97 3.90
N TYR A 68 -33.43 -11.82 4.10
CA TYR A 68 -32.77 -10.51 4.08
C TYR A 68 -32.78 -9.91 2.66
N VAL A 69 -32.48 -10.69 1.63
CA VAL A 69 -32.58 -10.23 0.24
C VAL A 69 -34.00 -9.76 -0.09
N ALA A 70 -35.03 -10.52 0.35
CA ALA A 70 -36.42 -10.14 0.15
C ALA A 70 -36.80 -8.85 0.92
N LEU A 71 -36.26 -8.65 2.14
CA LEU A 71 -36.46 -7.45 2.93
C LEU A 71 -35.89 -6.22 2.18
N VAL A 72 -34.63 -6.29 1.74
CA VAL A 72 -34.00 -5.17 1.01
C VAL A 72 -34.72 -4.91 -0.33
N ARG A 73 -35.15 -5.96 -1.03
CA ARG A 73 -35.99 -5.81 -2.24
C ARG A 73 -37.29 -5.08 -1.93
N GLY A 74 -37.90 -5.36 -0.78
CA GLY A 74 -39.14 -4.73 -0.34
C GLY A 74 -39.06 -3.22 -0.15
N THR A 75 -37.86 -2.67 0.09
CA THR A 75 -37.67 -1.21 0.28
C THR A 75 -38.13 -0.36 -0.90
N GLN A 76 -38.16 -0.95 -2.10
CA GLN A 76 -38.59 -0.27 -3.33
C GLN A 76 -40.05 0.20 -3.28
N ALA A 77 -40.89 -0.48 -2.47
CA ALA A 77 -42.32 -0.19 -2.36
C ALA A 77 -42.67 0.64 -1.11
N LEU A 78 -41.70 0.94 -0.26
CA LEU A 78 -41.94 1.62 1.02
C LEU A 78 -41.93 3.15 0.84
N GLY A 79 -42.79 3.81 1.60
CA GLY A 79 -42.79 5.28 1.74
C GLY A 79 -41.69 5.75 2.70
N THR A 80 -41.38 7.06 2.67
CA THR A 80 -40.29 7.65 3.48
C THR A 80 -40.37 7.32 4.96
N GLY A 81 -41.57 7.37 5.58
CA GLY A 81 -41.74 7.06 7.01
C GLY A 81 -41.49 5.58 7.34
N GLU A 82 -41.88 4.66 6.44
CA GLU A 82 -41.63 3.23 6.59
C GLU A 82 -40.13 2.92 6.41
N LEU A 83 -39.48 3.57 5.44
CA LEU A 83 -38.04 3.47 5.23
C LEU A 83 -37.25 3.98 6.44
N GLN A 84 -37.67 5.11 7.02
CA GLN A 84 -37.04 5.63 8.24
C GLN A 84 -37.20 4.68 9.42
N THR A 85 -38.40 4.12 9.59
CA THR A 85 -38.66 3.13 10.64
C THR A 85 -37.84 1.86 10.46
N LEU A 86 -37.70 1.37 9.22
CA LEU A 86 -36.89 0.20 8.91
C LEU A 86 -35.39 0.50 9.14
N SER A 87 -34.92 1.65 8.70
CA SER A 87 -33.53 2.09 8.84
C SER A 87 -33.12 2.17 10.31
N GLY A 88 -33.98 2.68 11.18
CA GLY A 88 -33.77 2.75 12.62
C GLY A 88 -33.64 1.39 13.34
N GLN A 89 -33.80 0.26 12.64
CA GLN A 89 -33.52 -1.07 13.20
C GLN A 89 -32.07 -1.51 12.99
N TYR A 90 -31.27 -0.73 12.30
CA TYR A 90 -29.88 -1.01 11.94
C TYR A 90 -28.97 0.12 12.42
N ASP A 91 -27.74 -0.20 12.67
CA ASP A 91 -26.72 0.74 13.13
C ASP A 91 -26.09 1.45 11.91
N ALA A 92 -26.17 2.80 11.88
CA ALA A 92 -25.66 3.66 10.82
C ALA A 92 -26.07 3.21 9.40
N VAL A 93 -27.37 3.01 9.16
CA VAL A 93 -27.91 2.59 7.85
C VAL A 93 -29.15 3.39 7.49
N TYR A 94 -29.24 3.82 6.24
CA TYR A 94 -30.49 4.30 5.67
C TYR A 94 -30.90 3.50 4.44
N PHE A 95 -32.20 3.34 4.24
CA PHE A 95 -32.76 2.76 3.05
C PHE A 95 -33.50 3.82 2.21
N HIS A 96 -33.39 3.65 0.90
CA HIS A 96 -34.04 4.46 -0.12
C HIS A 96 -34.79 3.52 -1.10
N PRO A 97 -35.84 3.96 -1.81
CA PRO A 97 -36.48 3.12 -2.81
C PRO A 97 -35.52 2.54 -3.87
N SER A 98 -34.43 3.25 -4.17
CA SER A 98 -33.40 2.78 -5.10
C SER A 98 -32.29 1.93 -4.43
N THR A 99 -32.31 1.71 -3.13
CA THR A 99 -31.23 0.99 -2.42
C THR A 99 -30.99 -0.41 -3.00
N PHE A 100 -32.06 -1.17 -3.26
CA PHE A 100 -31.92 -2.51 -3.81
C PHE A 100 -31.27 -2.52 -5.20
N HIS A 101 -31.65 -1.59 -6.06
CA HIS A 101 -31.06 -1.42 -7.39
C HIS A 101 -29.57 -1.04 -7.29
N CYS A 102 -29.25 0.01 -6.53
CA CYS A 102 -27.85 0.47 -6.33
C CYS A 102 -26.98 -0.64 -5.74
N ALA A 103 -27.45 -1.35 -4.71
CA ALA A 103 -26.71 -2.42 -4.07
C ALA A 103 -26.47 -3.62 -5.00
N ARG A 104 -27.44 -3.96 -5.87
CA ARG A 104 -27.24 -4.99 -6.90
C ARG A 104 -26.23 -4.58 -7.95
N LEU A 105 -26.21 -3.31 -8.36
CA LEU A 105 -25.20 -2.77 -9.26
C LEU A 105 -23.80 -2.80 -8.62
N ALA A 106 -23.70 -2.45 -7.33
CA ALA A 106 -22.44 -2.52 -6.60
C ALA A 106 -21.86 -3.94 -6.55
N VAL A 107 -22.68 -4.92 -6.20
CA VAL A 107 -22.28 -6.34 -6.23
C VAL A 107 -21.94 -6.77 -7.65
N GLY A 108 -22.81 -6.50 -8.63
CA GLY A 108 -22.62 -6.92 -10.01
C GLY A 108 -21.36 -6.32 -10.65
N ALA A 109 -20.99 -5.08 -10.29
CA ALA A 109 -19.73 -4.45 -10.70
C ALA A 109 -18.51 -5.21 -10.17
N ALA A 110 -18.55 -5.62 -8.89
CA ALA A 110 -17.48 -6.42 -8.30
C ALA A 110 -17.35 -7.79 -8.98
N LEU A 111 -18.47 -8.45 -9.29
CA LEU A 111 -18.48 -9.75 -9.99
C LEU A 111 -17.92 -9.62 -11.42
N GLN A 112 -18.33 -8.61 -12.17
CA GLN A 112 -17.80 -8.33 -13.51
C GLN A 112 -16.28 -8.13 -13.49
N LEU A 113 -15.78 -7.42 -12.47
CA LEU A 113 -14.34 -7.22 -12.32
C LEU A 113 -13.61 -8.53 -12.05
N VAL A 114 -14.13 -9.36 -11.12
CA VAL A 114 -13.58 -10.69 -10.82
C VAL A 114 -13.54 -11.55 -12.09
N ASP A 115 -14.65 -11.62 -12.83
CA ASP A 115 -14.74 -12.39 -14.07
C ASP A 115 -13.72 -11.93 -15.10
N ALA A 116 -13.55 -10.62 -15.29
CA ALA A 116 -12.58 -10.06 -16.24
C ALA A 116 -11.12 -10.35 -15.85
N VAL A 117 -10.80 -10.31 -14.55
CA VAL A 117 -9.46 -10.63 -14.04
C VAL A 117 -9.17 -12.13 -14.21
N LEU A 118 -10.07 -13.00 -13.80
CA LEU A 118 -9.88 -14.45 -13.85
C LEU A 118 -9.92 -15.01 -15.27
N ALA A 119 -10.68 -14.39 -16.18
CA ALA A 119 -10.61 -14.69 -17.61
C ALA A 119 -9.33 -14.18 -18.29
N GLY A 120 -8.47 -13.44 -17.58
CA GLY A 120 -7.25 -12.87 -18.13
C GLY A 120 -7.47 -11.71 -19.10
N ALA A 121 -8.67 -11.12 -19.17
CA ALA A 121 -8.95 -9.95 -19.98
C ALA A 121 -8.19 -8.71 -19.49
N VAL A 122 -8.06 -8.61 -18.18
CA VAL A 122 -7.26 -7.59 -17.47
C VAL A 122 -6.40 -8.24 -16.38
N ARG A 123 -5.39 -7.53 -15.88
CA ARG A 123 -4.53 -8.03 -14.80
C ARG A 123 -5.10 -7.73 -13.42
N ASN A 124 -5.73 -6.58 -13.28
CA ASN A 124 -6.34 -6.09 -12.05
C ASN A 124 -7.40 -5.04 -12.41
N GLY A 125 -8.09 -4.51 -11.40
CA GLY A 125 -9.04 -3.43 -11.64
C GLY A 125 -9.60 -2.84 -10.35
N LEU A 126 -10.43 -1.82 -10.53
CA LEU A 126 -11.16 -1.12 -9.49
C LEU A 126 -12.66 -1.17 -9.81
N ALA A 127 -13.45 -1.65 -8.88
CA ALA A 127 -14.90 -1.44 -8.84
C ALA A 127 -15.17 -0.25 -7.90
N LEU A 128 -15.53 0.89 -8.48
CA LEU A 128 -15.90 2.08 -7.73
C LEU A 128 -17.40 2.03 -7.50
N VAL A 129 -17.81 1.65 -6.29
CA VAL A 129 -19.18 1.22 -6.01
C VAL A 129 -19.76 1.87 -4.77
N ARG A 130 -21.08 2.05 -4.79
CA ARG A 130 -21.92 2.53 -3.70
C ARG A 130 -23.30 1.85 -3.79
N PRO A 131 -23.88 1.36 -2.66
CA PRO A 131 -23.39 1.42 -1.27
C PRO A 131 -22.16 0.53 -1.03
N PRO A 132 -21.41 0.75 0.07
CA PRO A 132 -20.32 -0.12 0.50
C PRO A 132 -20.82 -1.48 0.98
N GLY A 133 -19.90 -2.39 1.43
CA GLY A 133 -20.31 -3.76 1.70
C GLY A 133 -19.70 -4.45 2.91
N HIS A 134 -18.51 -4.09 3.38
CA HIS A 134 -17.70 -4.90 4.30
C HIS A 134 -18.30 -5.07 5.71
N HIS A 135 -19.19 -4.19 6.14
CA HIS A 135 -19.90 -4.32 7.42
C HIS A 135 -21.17 -5.18 7.33
N SER A 136 -21.74 -5.35 6.12
CA SER A 136 -22.98 -6.08 5.96
C SER A 136 -22.79 -7.56 6.29
N GLN A 137 -23.68 -8.08 7.15
CA GLN A 137 -23.70 -9.45 7.63
C GLN A 137 -24.65 -10.33 6.80
N ARG A 138 -24.68 -11.64 7.08
CA ARG A 138 -25.55 -12.58 6.37
C ARG A 138 -27.02 -12.15 6.32
N ALA A 139 -27.54 -11.53 7.38
CA ALA A 139 -28.95 -11.18 7.52
C ALA A 139 -29.19 -9.76 8.02
N ALA A 140 -28.18 -8.88 7.95
CA ALA A 140 -28.32 -7.51 8.45
C ALA A 140 -27.44 -6.53 7.68
N ALA A 141 -27.96 -5.34 7.42
CA ALA A 141 -27.20 -4.15 7.05
C ALA A 141 -26.48 -3.59 8.27
N ASN A 142 -25.38 -2.89 8.05
CA ASN A 142 -24.62 -2.20 9.10
C ASN A 142 -23.66 -1.20 8.48
N GLY A 143 -23.39 -0.07 9.12
CA GLY A 143 -22.35 0.89 8.72
C GLY A 143 -22.41 1.27 7.24
N PHE A 144 -23.53 1.80 6.78
CA PHE A 144 -23.82 2.16 5.37
C PHE A 144 -23.90 0.97 4.40
N CYS A 145 -23.46 -0.23 4.82
CA CYS A 145 -23.37 -1.43 3.96
C CYS A 145 -24.71 -2.17 3.87
N VAL A 146 -25.10 -2.50 2.65
CA VAL A 146 -26.37 -3.23 2.39
C VAL A 146 -26.09 -4.69 2.03
N PHE A 147 -25.34 -4.96 0.97
CA PHE A 147 -24.87 -6.31 0.63
C PHE A 147 -23.34 -6.34 0.69
N ASN A 148 -22.79 -7.45 1.17
CA ASN A 148 -21.34 -7.60 1.28
C ASN A 148 -20.75 -7.95 -0.09
N ASN A 149 -20.50 -6.92 -0.89
CA ASN A 149 -20.01 -7.05 -2.26
C ASN A 149 -18.65 -7.78 -2.34
N VAL A 150 -17.74 -7.58 -1.38
CA VAL A 150 -16.44 -8.26 -1.33
C VAL A 150 -16.61 -9.75 -0.98
N ALA A 151 -17.41 -10.07 0.01
CA ALA A 151 -17.67 -11.46 0.40
C ALA A 151 -18.41 -12.24 -0.71
N ILE A 152 -19.38 -11.61 -1.38
CA ILE A 152 -20.07 -12.19 -2.54
C ILE A 152 -19.08 -12.43 -3.69
N ALA A 153 -18.18 -11.48 -3.95
CA ALA A 153 -17.14 -11.63 -4.97
C ALA A 153 -16.20 -12.81 -4.68
N ALA A 154 -15.80 -13.00 -3.41
CA ALA A 154 -15.01 -14.16 -2.99
C ALA A 154 -15.76 -15.48 -3.23
N ARG A 155 -17.02 -15.59 -2.78
CA ARG A 155 -17.85 -16.78 -3.01
C ARG A 155 -18.12 -17.05 -4.50
N HIS A 156 -18.30 -15.99 -5.29
CA HIS A 156 -18.44 -16.09 -6.74
C HIS A 156 -17.16 -16.65 -7.38
N ALA A 157 -16.00 -16.13 -7.03
CA ALA A 157 -14.72 -16.64 -7.53
C ALA A 157 -14.52 -18.12 -7.20
N GLN A 158 -14.90 -18.55 -5.98
CA GLN A 158 -14.85 -19.95 -5.59
C GLN A 158 -15.80 -20.82 -6.44
N ARG A 159 -17.05 -20.39 -6.60
CA ARG A 159 -18.08 -21.22 -7.26
C ARG A 159 -17.99 -21.23 -8.77
N GLN A 160 -17.71 -20.09 -9.40
CA GLN A 160 -17.73 -19.96 -10.86
C GLN A 160 -16.36 -20.25 -11.50
N HIS A 161 -15.26 -19.97 -10.77
CA HIS A 161 -13.92 -20.13 -11.28
C HIS A 161 -13.10 -21.21 -10.56
N GLY A 162 -13.66 -21.86 -9.54
CA GLY A 162 -13.04 -23.00 -8.85
C GLY A 162 -11.84 -22.63 -7.99
N LEU A 163 -11.74 -21.39 -7.50
CA LEU A 163 -10.64 -20.98 -6.65
C LEU A 163 -10.76 -21.58 -5.24
N HIS A 164 -9.61 -21.91 -4.65
CA HIS A 164 -9.55 -22.53 -3.33
C HIS A 164 -8.95 -21.63 -2.25
N ARG A 165 -8.14 -20.62 -2.62
CA ARG A 165 -7.50 -19.71 -1.67
C ARG A 165 -7.67 -18.28 -2.12
N ILE A 166 -8.43 -17.51 -1.33
CA ILE A 166 -8.70 -16.09 -1.59
C ILE A 166 -8.23 -15.29 -0.40
N LEU A 167 -7.38 -14.30 -0.65
CA LEU A 167 -6.98 -13.30 0.34
C LEU A 167 -7.90 -12.08 0.20
N ILE A 168 -8.56 -11.70 1.29
CA ILE A 168 -9.27 -10.42 1.41
C ILE A 168 -8.43 -9.50 2.29
N VAL A 169 -8.03 -8.35 1.75
CA VAL A 169 -7.34 -7.28 2.49
C VAL A 169 -8.32 -6.13 2.68
N ASP A 170 -8.64 -5.83 3.92
CA ASP A 170 -9.49 -4.71 4.28
C ASP A 170 -8.61 -3.60 4.86
N TRP A 171 -8.52 -2.46 4.15
CA TRP A 171 -7.74 -1.32 4.59
C TRP A 171 -8.59 -0.08 4.88
N ASP A 172 -9.90 -0.25 4.97
CA ASP A 172 -10.80 0.73 5.55
C ASP A 172 -10.34 1.09 6.97
N VAL A 173 -10.64 2.31 7.44
CA VAL A 173 -10.31 2.70 8.82
C VAL A 173 -11.13 1.93 9.85
N HIS A 174 -12.30 1.41 9.44
CA HIS A 174 -13.18 0.60 10.29
C HIS A 174 -12.94 -0.90 10.09
N HIS A 175 -13.17 -1.69 11.13
CA HIS A 175 -13.15 -3.14 11.03
C HIS A 175 -14.33 -3.65 10.20
N GLY A 176 -14.06 -4.45 9.16
CA GLY A 176 -15.07 -5.08 8.33
C GLY A 176 -15.64 -6.35 8.97
N GLN A 177 -16.35 -6.22 10.10
CA GLN A 177 -16.89 -7.36 10.85
C GLN A 177 -17.83 -8.25 10.00
N GLY A 178 -18.51 -7.67 9.00
CA GLY A 178 -19.36 -8.45 8.10
C GLY A 178 -18.57 -9.48 7.30
N ILE A 179 -17.38 -9.13 6.80
CA ILE A 179 -16.50 -10.08 6.11
C ILE A 179 -15.97 -11.11 7.10
N GLN A 180 -15.53 -10.69 8.29
CA GLN A 180 -15.03 -11.60 9.33
C GLN A 180 -16.08 -12.67 9.66
N TYR A 181 -17.31 -12.30 10.01
CA TYR A 181 -18.38 -13.24 10.36
C TYR A 181 -18.75 -14.22 9.25
N ILE A 182 -18.58 -13.82 7.97
CA ILE A 182 -18.90 -14.69 6.83
C ILE A 182 -17.82 -15.76 6.62
N PHE A 183 -16.57 -15.49 7.00
CA PHE A 183 -15.42 -16.35 6.70
C PHE A 183 -14.66 -16.85 7.93
N GLU A 184 -15.03 -16.50 9.15
CA GLU A 184 -14.26 -16.85 10.37
C GLU A 184 -14.11 -18.37 10.61
N ASP A 185 -14.94 -19.20 10.00
CA ASP A 185 -14.89 -20.67 10.06
C ASP A 185 -14.37 -21.33 8.76
N ASP A 186 -13.94 -20.54 7.77
CA ASP A 186 -13.58 -20.99 6.43
C ASP A 186 -12.09 -20.82 6.11
N PRO A 187 -11.27 -21.88 6.13
CA PRO A 187 -9.83 -21.79 5.86
C PRO A 187 -9.50 -21.50 4.38
N SER A 188 -10.48 -21.49 3.49
CA SER A 188 -10.26 -21.14 2.08
C SER A 188 -10.17 -19.64 1.83
N VAL A 189 -10.54 -18.81 2.83
CA VAL A 189 -10.47 -17.36 2.77
C VAL A 189 -9.64 -16.85 3.93
N LEU A 190 -8.52 -16.20 3.61
CA LEU A 190 -7.73 -15.45 4.58
C LEU A 190 -8.24 -14.01 4.60
N TYR A 191 -8.81 -13.59 5.72
CA TYR A 191 -9.23 -12.21 5.94
C TYR A 191 -8.18 -11.46 6.75
N PHE A 192 -7.67 -10.38 6.19
CA PHE A 192 -6.71 -9.49 6.83
C PHE A 192 -7.31 -8.09 6.92
N SER A 193 -7.41 -7.54 8.12
CA SER A 193 -7.89 -6.17 8.36
C SER A 193 -6.92 -5.40 9.23
N TRP A 194 -6.56 -4.19 8.83
CA TRP A 194 -5.98 -3.20 9.73
C TRP A 194 -6.94 -2.04 9.88
N HIS A 195 -7.26 -1.69 11.09
CA HIS A 195 -8.32 -0.74 11.38
C HIS A 195 -8.06 0.01 12.68
N ARG A 196 -8.67 1.16 12.82
CA ARG A 196 -8.68 1.89 14.09
C ARG A 196 -9.54 1.13 15.09
N TYR A 197 -9.06 0.97 16.32
CA TYR A 197 -9.74 0.17 17.33
C TYR A 197 -9.87 0.90 18.68
N GLU A 198 -8.80 1.57 19.13
CA GLU A 198 -8.76 2.34 20.37
C GLU A 198 -9.21 1.53 21.60
N HIS A 199 -8.76 0.28 21.68
CA HIS A 199 -9.16 -0.65 22.74
C HIS A 199 -10.69 -0.83 22.86
N GLY A 200 -11.38 -0.94 21.72
CA GLY A 200 -12.84 -1.09 21.64
C GLY A 200 -13.64 0.20 21.78
N ARG A 201 -12.98 1.38 21.72
CA ARG A 201 -13.64 2.69 21.84
C ARG A 201 -13.88 3.38 20.49
N PHE A 202 -13.50 2.75 19.42
CA PHE A 202 -13.79 3.21 18.05
C PHE A 202 -14.83 2.28 17.42
N TRP A 203 -15.72 2.83 16.61
CA TRP A 203 -16.77 2.07 15.92
C TRP A 203 -16.16 0.95 15.07
N PRO A 204 -16.72 -0.26 15.02
CA PRO A 204 -18.03 -0.71 15.53
C PRO A 204 -18.07 -1.15 17.00
N TYR A 205 -17.10 -0.81 17.85
CA TYR A 205 -17.04 -1.10 19.29
C TYR A 205 -17.04 -2.59 19.65
N LEU A 206 -16.59 -3.45 18.73
CA LEU A 206 -16.68 -4.89 18.88
C LEU A 206 -15.41 -5.48 19.46
N ARG A 207 -15.55 -6.41 20.43
CA ARG A 207 -14.42 -7.11 21.03
C ARG A 207 -13.66 -7.97 19.99
N GLU A 208 -14.35 -8.54 19.03
CA GLU A 208 -13.83 -9.36 17.95
C GLU A 208 -13.08 -8.57 16.86
N SER A 209 -12.97 -7.25 17.03
CA SER A 209 -12.07 -6.41 16.22
C SER A 209 -10.64 -6.40 16.76
N ASP A 210 -10.37 -7.03 17.90
CA ASP A 210 -9.04 -7.11 18.51
C ASP A 210 -8.19 -8.22 17.87
N ALA A 211 -6.87 -8.16 18.07
CA ALA A 211 -5.89 -9.04 17.47
C ALA A 211 -6.01 -10.52 17.89
N ASP A 212 -6.71 -10.82 18.99
CA ASP A 212 -6.91 -12.19 19.45
C ASP A 212 -8.12 -12.90 18.78
N ALA A 213 -8.91 -12.19 17.98
CA ALA A 213 -9.94 -12.79 17.15
C ALA A 213 -9.29 -13.33 15.85
N VAL A 214 -8.96 -14.61 15.85
CA VAL A 214 -8.15 -15.27 14.80
C VAL A 214 -8.94 -16.26 13.95
N GLY A 215 -10.28 -16.22 14.00
CA GLY A 215 -11.17 -17.18 13.34
C GLY A 215 -11.61 -18.30 14.27
N GLN A 216 -12.46 -19.21 13.76
CA GLN A 216 -13.10 -20.29 14.52
C GLN A 216 -12.98 -21.63 13.80
N GLY A 217 -13.05 -22.73 14.56
CA GLY A 217 -13.11 -24.08 14.00
C GLY A 217 -12.05 -24.34 12.92
N PRO A 218 -12.44 -24.74 11.70
CA PRO A 218 -11.51 -24.93 10.58
C PRO A 218 -10.83 -23.64 10.11
N GLY A 219 -11.46 -22.49 10.31
CA GLY A 219 -10.95 -21.15 9.96
C GLY A 219 -10.03 -20.55 10.99
N LEU A 220 -9.68 -21.26 12.07
CA LEU A 220 -8.76 -20.78 13.10
C LEU A 220 -7.37 -20.45 12.47
N GLY A 221 -6.90 -19.22 12.63
CA GLY A 221 -5.66 -18.70 12.04
C GLY A 221 -5.85 -18.06 10.65
N PHE A 222 -7.10 -18.03 10.10
CA PHE A 222 -7.40 -17.42 8.80
C PHE A 222 -8.09 -16.04 8.92
N THR A 223 -8.24 -15.53 10.13
CA THR A 223 -8.58 -14.13 10.41
C THR A 223 -7.38 -13.45 11.05
N VAL A 224 -6.96 -12.32 10.50
CA VAL A 224 -5.83 -11.53 11.00
C VAL A 224 -6.27 -10.09 11.18
N ASN A 225 -6.53 -9.69 12.42
CA ASN A 225 -6.84 -8.33 12.78
C ASN A 225 -5.59 -7.59 13.27
N LEU A 226 -5.34 -6.42 12.72
CA LEU A 226 -4.29 -5.51 13.15
C LEU A 226 -4.92 -4.20 13.67
N PRO A 227 -5.32 -4.18 14.96
CA PRO A 227 -6.01 -3.04 15.56
C PRO A 227 -5.04 -1.91 15.87
N TRP A 228 -5.35 -0.69 15.41
CA TRP A 228 -4.60 0.50 15.73
C TRP A 228 -5.09 1.08 17.08
N ASN A 229 -4.19 1.16 18.06
CA ASN A 229 -4.47 1.70 19.39
C ASN A 229 -3.51 2.86 19.68
N GLN A 230 -3.94 3.82 20.50
CA GLN A 230 -3.01 4.79 21.08
C GLN A 230 -1.96 4.06 21.92
N SER A 231 -0.71 4.49 21.81
CA SER A 231 0.30 4.08 22.80
C SER A 231 -0.19 4.43 24.20
N PRO A 232 -0.10 3.53 25.18
CA PRO A 232 -0.42 3.89 26.55
C PRO A 232 0.46 5.08 26.95
N GLY A 233 -0.16 6.15 27.42
CA GLY A 233 0.55 7.25 28.09
C GLY A 233 1.44 6.72 29.22
N PRO A 234 2.35 7.51 29.80
CA PRO A 234 3.26 7.06 30.84
C PRO A 234 2.47 6.27 31.90
N ARG A 235 2.90 5.04 32.15
CA ARG A 235 2.22 4.07 33.03
C ARG A 235 1.82 4.73 34.35
N GLY A 236 0.55 4.91 34.59
CA GLY A 236 0.11 5.41 35.89
C GLY A 236 -1.35 5.79 36.02
N GLU A 237 -2.11 5.96 34.98
CA GLU A 237 -3.54 6.29 35.15
C GLU A 237 -4.39 5.40 34.24
N ASP A 238 -5.10 4.45 34.90
CA ASP A 238 -6.16 3.66 34.28
C ASP A 238 -7.34 4.60 33.93
N PRO A 239 -7.72 4.80 32.67
CA PRO A 239 -8.80 5.71 32.29
C PRO A 239 -10.19 5.16 32.62
N ALA A 240 -10.30 4.08 33.37
CA ALA A 240 -11.54 3.35 33.58
C ALA A 240 -12.48 3.92 34.66
N VAL A 241 -12.25 5.10 35.25
CA VAL A 241 -13.20 5.66 36.21
C VAL A 241 -13.33 7.18 36.07
N LEU A 242 -14.17 7.65 35.17
CA LEU A 242 -14.93 8.89 35.38
C LEU A 242 -16.37 8.70 34.88
N PRO A 243 -17.35 8.55 35.78
CA PRO A 243 -18.76 8.58 35.41
C PRO A 243 -19.18 10.02 35.09
N GLY A 244 -19.68 10.26 33.89
CA GLY A 244 -20.46 11.44 33.55
C GLY A 244 -19.74 12.57 32.86
N ARG A 245 -19.30 12.36 31.63
CA ARG A 245 -19.24 13.39 30.58
C ARG A 245 -19.32 12.74 29.19
N ALA A 246 -20.53 12.63 28.70
CA ALA A 246 -20.73 12.67 27.24
C ALA A 246 -20.49 14.13 26.84
N SER A 247 -19.32 14.44 26.34
CA SER A 247 -19.00 15.68 25.64
C SER A 247 -18.51 15.26 24.27
N THR A 248 -19.41 15.38 23.30
CA THR A 248 -19.24 15.08 21.88
C THR A 248 -18.30 16.05 21.14
N ASP A 249 -17.66 17.01 21.81
CA ASP A 249 -16.93 18.11 21.19
C ASP A 249 -15.43 18.18 21.50
N ALA A 250 -14.83 17.18 22.12
CA ALA A 250 -13.38 17.15 22.25
C ALA A 250 -12.81 16.43 21.00
N PRO A 251 -11.90 17.08 20.23
CA PRO A 251 -11.22 16.37 19.15
C PRO A 251 -10.48 15.18 19.78
N TRP A 252 -10.81 13.97 19.32
CA TRP A 252 -10.14 12.73 19.74
C TRP A 252 -8.62 12.92 19.57
N PRO A 253 -7.81 12.57 20.57
CA PRO A 253 -6.37 12.62 20.42
C PRO A 253 -6.02 11.78 19.20
N GLN A 254 -5.31 12.40 18.24
CA GLN A 254 -4.99 11.77 16.98
C GLN A 254 -4.05 10.59 17.23
N VAL A 255 -4.46 9.39 16.86
CA VAL A 255 -3.58 8.22 16.84
C VAL A 255 -2.49 8.48 15.82
N GLY A 256 -1.24 8.43 16.24
CA GLY A 256 -0.09 8.79 15.40
C GLY A 256 0.29 7.76 14.34
N MET A 257 -0.68 7.07 13.72
CA MET A 257 -0.43 6.09 12.65
C MET A 257 -0.22 6.81 11.31
N GLY A 258 0.99 6.72 10.80
CA GLY A 258 1.39 7.32 9.53
C GLY A 258 1.55 6.31 8.41
N ASN A 259 1.95 6.80 7.22
CA ASN A 259 2.26 5.95 6.09
C ASN A 259 3.30 4.87 6.41
N ALA A 260 4.26 5.20 7.30
CA ALA A 260 5.29 4.27 7.74
C ALA A 260 4.71 3.04 8.47
N ASP A 261 3.70 3.24 9.30
CA ASP A 261 3.05 2.18 10.07
C ASP A 261 2.26 1.24 9.16
N TYR A 262 1.50 1.81 8.20
CA TYR A 262 0.82 1.00 7.16
C TYR A 262 1.79 0.20 6.30
N VAL A 263 2.90 0.80 5.88
CA VAL A 263 3.93 0.10 5.10
C VAL A 263 4.61 -0.99 5.94
N ALA A 264 4.87 -0.73 7.23
CA ALA A 264 5.41 -1.74 8.14
C ALA A 264 4.45 -2.93 8.30
N ALA A 265 3.17 -2.67 8.54
CA ALA A 265 2.13 -3.70 8.61
C ALA A 265 2.05 -4.52 7.31
N PHE A 266 2.09 -3.84 6.16
CA PHE A 266 2.10 -4.50 4.87
C PHE A 266 3.31 -5.44 4.70
N LEU A 267 4.52 -4.94 4.99
CA LEU A 267 5.76 -5.68 4.75
C LEU A 267 6.00 -6.80 5.77
N HIS A 268 5.64 -6.58 7.03
CA HIS A 268 6.02 -7.47 8.14
C HIS A 268 4.91 -8.41 8.61
N VAL A 269 3.66 -8.11 8.28
CA VAL A 269 2.51 -8.94 8.64
C VAL A 269 1.80 -9.46 7.39
N LEU A 270 1.22 -8.56 6.59
CA LEU A 270 0.41 -8.97 5.44
C LEU A 270 1.19 -9.80 4.42
N LEU A 271 2.34 -9.33 3.95
CA LEU A 271 3.08 -10.07 2.91
C LEU A 271 3.57 -11.44 3.38
N PRO A 272 4.19 -11.63 4.57
CA PRO A 272 4.58 -12.96 5.04
C PRO A 272 3.40 -13.94 5.11
N VAL A 273 2.28 -13.50 5.68
CA VAL A 273 1.07 -14.33 5.78
C VAL A 273 0.48 -14.63 4.39
N ALA A 274 0.44 -13.65 3.51
CA ALA A 274 -0.02 -13.83 2.13
C ALA A 274 0.86 -14.81 1.34
N PHE A 275 2.19 -14.74 1.50
CA PHE A 275 3.11 -15.69 0.85
C PHE A 275 2.93 -17.11 1.36
N GLU A 276 2.71 -17.29 2.67
CA GLU A 276 2.45 -18.62 3.25
C GLU A 276 1.09 -19.18 2.79
N PHE A 277 0.06 -18.35 2.80
CA PHE A 277 -1.27 -18.71 2.33
C PHE A 277 -1.30 -18.99 0.81
N ASN A 278 -0.45 -18.33 0.03
CA ASN A 278 -0.35 -18.46 -1.43
C ASN A 278 -1.70 -18.30 -2.15
N PRO A 279 -2.35 -17.13 -2.08
CA PRO A 279 -3.68 -16.90 -2.65
C PRO A 279 -3.68 -16.99 -4.18
N GLU A 280 -4.80 -17.44 -4.73
CA GLU A 280 -5.08 -17.46 -6.18
C GLU A 280 -5.72 -16.16 -6.64
N LEU A 281 -6.39 -15.44 -5.72
CA LEU A 281 -6.99 -14.13 -5.94
C LEU A 281 -6.80 -13.28 -4.68
N VAL A 282 -6.51 -11.99 -4.89
CA VAL A 282 -6.51 -10.97 -3.83
C VAL A 282 -7.65 -10.00 -4.10
N LEU A 283 -8.56 -9.88 -3.14
CA LEU A 283 -9.62 -8.86 -3.11
C LEU A 283 -9.24 -7.80 -2.08
N VAL A 284 -9.41 -6.53 -2.44
CA VAL A 284 -9.14 -5.42 -1.53
C VAL A 284 -10.43 -4.66 -1.26
N SER A 285 -10.87 -4.65 0.01
CA SER A 285 -11.89 -3.74 0.50
C SER A 285 -11.23 -2.39 0.75
N ALA A 286 -11.42 -1.45 -0.19
CA ALA A 286 -10.64 -0.23 -0.28
C ALA A 286 -11.44 0.98 0.20
N GLY A 287 -11.68 1.08 1.50
CA GLY A 287 -12.21 2.29 2.12
C GLY A 287 -11.24 3.47 1.95
N PHE A 288 -11.77 4.66 1.64
CA PHE A 288 -10.96 5.85 1.41
C PHE A 288 -10.76 6.68 2.69
N ASP A 289 -11.44 6.34 3.75
CA ASP A 289 -11.39 6.97 5.07
C ASP A 289 -10.03 6.77 5.80
N SER A 290 -9.23 5.81 5.37
CA SER A 290 -7.81 5.74 5.75
C SER A 290 -6.93 6.79 5.07
N ALA A 291 -7.46 7.60 4.13
CA ALA A 291 -6.68 8.54 3.35
C ALA A 291 -6.40 9.87 4.08
N ILE A 292 -5.38 10.61 3.60
CA ILE A 292 -5.03 11.93 4.14
C ILE A 292 -6.20 12.89 3.98
N GLY A 293 -6.60 13.52 5.08
CA GLY A 293 -7.67 14.53 5.12
C GLY A 293 -9.01 13.99 5.60
N ASP A 294 -9.14 12.68 5.78
CA ASP A 294 -10.32 12.11 6.41
C ASP A 294 -10.29 12.36 7.93
N PRO A 295 -11.38 12.86 8.56
CA PRO A 295 -11.42 13.15 9.98
C PRO A 295 -11.30 11.92 10.88
N GLU A 296 -11.68 10.74 10.38
CA GLU A 296 -11.62 9.48 11.14
C GLU A 296 -10.28 8.78 11.04
N ARG A 297 -9.43 9.21 10.11
CA ARG A 297 -8.10 8.66 9.94
C ARG A 297 -7.28 8.74 11.23
N PRO A 298 -6.55 7.67 11.60
CA PRO A 298 -5.56 7.74 12.68
C PRO A 298 -4.52 8.80 12.31
N GLY A 299 -4.46 9.89 13.09
CA GLY A 299 -3.83 11.14 12.70
C GLY A 299 -2.43 11.02 12.14
N VAL A 300 -2.23 11.60 10.96
CA VAL A 300 -0.92 12.08 10.51
C VAL A 300 -0.88 13.56 10.84
N HIS A 301 0.06 13.99 11.66
CA HIS A 301 0.37 15.41 11.78
C HIS A 301 0.68 15.95 10.38
N PRO A 302 0.08 17.08 9.96
CA PRO A 302 0.68 17.85 8.89
C PRO A 302 2.14 18.07 9.31
N GLU A 303 3.07 17.76 8.43
CA GLU A 303 4.50 17.98 8.67
C GLU A 303 4.66 19.36 9.29
N CYS A 304 5.31 19.43 10.46
CA CYS A 304 5.69 20.73 11.02
C CYS A 304 6.43 21.50 9.94
N PRO A 305 6.07 22.76 9.67
CA PRO A 305 6.86 23.58 8.76
C PRO A 305 8.29 23.55 9.25
N GLY A 306 9.19 23.10 8.37
CA GLY A 306 10.59 22.83 8.69
C GLY A 306 11.21 23.99 9.42
N SER A 307 11.92 23.70 10.49
CA SER A 307 12.86 24.65 11.09
C SER A 307 13.75 25.19 9.98
N PRO A 308 14.06 26.50 9.95
CA PRO A 308 14.94 27.07 8.94
C PRO A 308 16.28 26.34 9.01
N GLY A 309 16.64 25.67 7.91
CA GLY A 309 17.92 24.98 7.79
C GLY A 309 19.07 25.98 7.93
N PRO A 310 20.23 25.52 8.38
CA PRO A 310 21.41 26.34 8.44
C PRO A 310 21.76 26.88 7.04
N SER A 311 22.21 28.10 6.97
CA SER A 311 22.63 28.80 5.76
C SER A 311 23.57 27.93 4.91
N LEU A 312 23.27 27.86 3.62
CA LEU A 312 24.08 27.18 2.62
C LEU A 312 25.46 27.85 2.56
N ASP A 313 26.46 27.23 3.19
CA ASP A 313 27.85 27.46 2.82
C ASP A 313 28.03 26.80 1.43
N GLU A 314 28.65 27.52 0.50
CA GLU A 314 28.98 27.03 -0.83
C GLU A 314 29.71 25.68 -0.73
N PRO A 315 29.25 24.63 -1.47
CA PRO A 315 29.97 23.36 -1.47
C PRO A 315 31.38 23.56 -2.07
N PRO A 316 32.40 22.88 -1.53
CA PRO A 316 33.75 22.95 -2.07
C PRO A 316 33.70 22.50 -3.55
N ALA A 317 34.39 23.28 -4.40
CA ALA A 317 34.45 23.02 -5.84
C ALA A 317 34.84 21.56 -6.13
N ALA A 318 33.99 20.84 -6.83
CA ALA A 318 34.22 19.45 -7.18
C ALA A 318 35.50 19.33 -8.01
N ARG A 319 36.40 18.44 -7.61
CA ARG A 319 37.57 18.10 -8.45
C ARG A 319 37.08 17.36 -9.69
N PRO A 320 37.56 17.72 -10.91
CA PRO A 320 37.16 16.98 -12.10
C PRO A 320 37.69 15.54 -11.99
N HIS A 321 36.79 14.57 -12.18
CA HIS A 321 37.14 13.15 -12.26
C HIS A 321 37.86 12.89 -13.59
N GLU A 322 39.04 12.29 -13.57
CA GLU A 322 39.79 11.91 -14.78
C GLU A 322 38.96 11.01 -15.72
N ALA A 323 38.12 10.15 -15.16
CA ALA A 323 37.21 9.30 -15.93
C ALA A 323 36.18 10.06 -16.78
N LEU A 324 35.88 11.32 -16.46
CA LEU A 324 34.97 12.19 -17.22
C LEU A 324 35.69 13.00 -18.31
N ALA A 325 37.01 12.91 -18.42
CA ALA A 325 37.79 13.63 -19.45
C ALA A 325 37.56 13.12 -20.88
N GLN A 326 36.91 11.96 -21.05
CA GLN A 326 36.53 11.43 -22.37
C GLN A 326 35.24 12.05 -22.88
N ASP A 327 35.21 12.52 -24.13
CA ASP A 327 34.03 13.16 -24.75
C ASP A 327 32.74 12.32 -24.63
N ARG A 328 32.86 11.01 -24.74
CA ARG A 328 31.73 10.09 -24.60
C ARG A 328 31.16 10.06 -23.17
N ALA A 329 32.03 10.05 -22.16
CA ALA A 329 31.63 10.09 -20.76
C ALA A 329 31.01 11.44 -20.40
N LEU A 330 31.59 12.53 -20.89
CA LEU A 330 31.06 13.88 -20.69
C LEU A 330 29.70 14.07 -21.34
N THR A 331 29.52 13.53 -22.56
CA THR A 331 28.21 13.55 -23.25
C THR A 331 27.16 12.73 -22.50
N ALA A 332 27.52 11.56 -21.97
CA ALA A 332 26.60 10.74 -21.16
C ALA A 332 26.22 11.46 -19.87
N LEU A 333 27.18 12.06 -19.17
CA LEU A 333 26.93 12.88 -17.97
C LEU A 333 25.96 14.04 -18.26
N GLY A 334 26.16 14.78 -19.35
CA GLY A 334 25.27 15.88 -19.74
C GLY A 334 23.82 15.41 -19.93
N LYS A 335 23.60 14.21 -20.49
CA LYS A 335 22.26 13.61 -20.62
C LYS A 335 21.69 13.21 -19.25
N VAL A 336 22.53 12.68 -18.35
CA VAL A 336 22.11 12.34 -16.97
C VAL A 336 21.63 13.58 -16.23
N LEU A 337 22.41 14.66 -16.28
CA LEU A 337 22.08 15.91 -15.62
C LEU A 337 20.80 16.54 -16.21
N TYR A 338 20.68 16.57 -17.53
CA TYR A 338 19.45 17.04 -18.18
C TYR A 338 18.21 16.25 -17.74
N LEU A 339 18.32 14.92 -17.63
CA LEU A 339 17.22 14.08 -17.18
C LEU A 339 16.91 14.28 -15.70
N LEU A 340 17.94 14.46 -14.87
CA LEU A 340 17.84 14.77 -13.45
C LEU A 340 17.06 16.07 -13.21
N ASP A 341 17.42 17.15 -13.94
CA ASP A 341 16.71 18.43 -13.86
C ASP A 341 15.23 18.27 -14.21
N ARG A 342 14.91 17.51 -15.27
CA ARG A 342 13.51 17.25 -15.67
C ARG A 342 12.70 16.48 -14.62
N ILE A 343 13.36 15.57 -13.89
CA ILE A 343 12.72 14.84 -12.78
C ILE A 343 12.48 15.77 -11.58
N LEU A 344 13.47 16.58 -11.22
CA LEU A 344 13.37 17.51 -10.10
C LEU A 344 12.34 18.62 -10.36
N ASP A 345 12.28 19.14 -11.58
CA ASP A 345 11.27 20.12 -12.03
C ASP A 345 9.85 19.52 -12.17
N GLY A 346 9.71 18.20 -11.99
CA GLY A 346 8.42 17.52 -12.11
C GLY A 346 7.90 17.40 -13.54
N GLN A 347 8.74 17.64 -14.56
CA GLN A 347 8.36 17.51 -15.98
C GLN A 347 8.27 16.04 -16.41
N VAL A 348 9.06 15.17 -15.78
CA VAL A 348 8.95 13.71 -15.88
C VAL A 348 9.05 13.11 -14.48
N SER A 349 8.39 11.96 -14.25
CA SER A 349 8.44 11.32 -12.94
C SER A 349 9.69 10.46 -12.75
N SER A 350 10.20 9.85 -13.82
CA SER A 350 11.35 8.93 -13.75
C SER A 350 12.08 8.86 -15.08
N GLY A 351 13.29 8.31 -15.05
CA GLY A 351 14.09 8.17 -16.25
C GLY A 351 15.19 7.12 -16.16
N ILE A 352 15.78 6.81 -17.31
CA ILE A 352 16.91 5.89 -17.43
C ILE A 352 18.00 6.56 -18.25
N ALA A 353 19.23 6.44 -17.77
CA ALA A 353 20.41 6.84 -18.50
C ALA A 353 21.42 5.69 -18.56
N VAL A 354 22.01 5.50 -19.73
CA VAL A 354 23.11 4.54 -19.94
C VAL A 354 24.43 5.30 -19.84
N THR A 355 25.35 4.78 -19.04
CA THR A 355 26.64 5.40 -18.77
C THR A 355 27.79 4.49 -19.16
N PRO A 356 28.91 5.00 -19.68
CA PRO A 356 30.12 4.19 -19.89
C PRO A 356 30.60 3.57 -18.57
N ALA A 357 31.02 2.30 -18.61
CA ALA A 357 31.47 1.56 -17.44
C ALA A 357 32.56 2.30 -16.64
N CYS A 358 33.55 2.84 -17.33
CA CYS A 358 34.65 3.59 -16.72
C CYS A 358 34.23 4.90 -16.04
N ALA A 359 33.06 5.45 -16.42
CA ALA A 359 32.54 6.73 -15.90
C ALA A 359 31.37 6.54 -14.93
N ALA A 360 30.90 5.32 -14.67
CA ALA A 360 29.69 5.07 -13.89
C ALA A 360 29.77 5.65 -12.48
N ALA A 361 30.89 5.42 -11.74
CA ALA A 361 31.07 5.95 -10.39
C ALA A 361 31.17 7.49 -10.37
N ALA A 362 31.90 8.08 -11.32
CA ALA A 362 32.04 9.53 -11.43
C ALA A 362 30.72 10.21 -11.83
N THR A 363 29.96 9.60 -12.75
CA THR A 363 28.63 10.08 -13.15
C THR A 363 27.66 10.04 -11.96
N LEU A 364 27.70 8.97 -11.18
CA LEU A 364 26.85 8.82 -9.99
C LEU A 364 27.19 9.88 -8.93
N ASP A 365 28.49 10.13 -8.66
CA ASP A 365 28.93 11.19 -7.73
C ASP A 365 28.40 12.55 -8.15
N VAL A 366 28.58 12.92 -9.43
CA VAL A 366 28.08 14.20 -9.95
C VAL A 366 26.56 14.28 -9.90
N ALA A 367 25.84 13.18 -10.22
CA ALA A 367 24.37 13.15 -10.16
C ALA A 367 23.86 13.34 -8.72
N ILE A 368 24.51 12.75 -7.71
CA ILE A 368 24.17 12.95 -6.29
C ILE A 368 24.35 14.42 -5.90
N ARG A 369 25.51 15.00 -6.19
CA ARG A 369 25.82 16.40 -5.84
C ARG A 369 24.88 17.37 -6.56
N CYS A 370 24.61 17.14 -7.84
CA CYS A 370 23.67 17.94 -8.61
C CYS A 370 22.25 17.83 -8.03
N GLY A 371 21.76 16.63 -7.74
CA GLY A 371 20.44 16.43 -7.14
C GLY A 371 20.28 17.19 -5.82
N LEU A 372 21.29 17.10 -4.93
CA LEU A 372 21.28 17.80 -3.65
C LEU A 372 21.42 19.34 -3.80
N SER A 373 22.12 19.83 -4.83
CA SER A 373 22.25 21.27 -5.10
C SER A 373 21.02 21.87 -5.79
N HIS A 374 20.26 21.09 -6.55
CA HIS A 374 19.02 21.50 -7.23
C HIS A 374 17.74 21.35 -6.39
N GLY A 375 17.88 21.18 -5.07
CA GLY A 375 16.76 21.28 -4.14
C GLY A 375 16.23 19.96 -3.57
N ALA A 376 16.80 18.80 -3.93
CA ALA A 376 16.49 17.58 -3.20
C ALA A 376 17.01 17.68 -1.77
N GLN A 377 16.11 17.59 -0.79
CA GLN A 377 16.50 17.65 0.62
C GLN A 377 17.07 16.30 1.08
N ARG A 378 16.49 15.20 0.57
CA ARG A 378 16.89 13.81 0.88
C ARG A 378 17.00 12.99 -0.40
N LEU A 379 18.14 12.36 -0.60
CA LEU A 379 18.45 11.57 -1.77
C LEU A 379 18.82 10.15 -1.35
N LEU A 380 18.07 9.14 -1.85
CA LEU A 380 18.44 7.75 -1.69
C LEU A 380 19.25 7.30 -2.90
N CYS A 381 20.47 6.84 -2.66
CA CYS A 381 21.28 6.17 -3.66
C CYS A 381 21.31 4.66 -3.37
N LEU A 382 20.76 3.86 -4.27
CA LEU A 382 20.90 2.42 -4.27
C LEU A 382 21.91 2.02 -5.33
N ALA A 383 23.11 1.64 -4.90
CA ALA A 383 24.18 1.13 -5.74
C ALA A 383 24.16 -0.40 -5.76
N VAL A 384 24.20 -1.00 -6.94
CA VAL A 384 24.27 -2.45 -7.11
C VAL A 384 25.51 -2.81 -7.93
N GLY A 385 26.31 -3.75 -7.42
CA GLY A 385 27.56 -4.14 -8.04
C GLY A 385 28.78 -3.41 -7.45
N GLN A 386 29.83 -3.26 -8.25
CA GLN A 386 31.09 -2.67 -7.80
C GLN A 386 31.05 -1.13 -7.97
N LEU A 387 30.24 -0.48 -7.13
CA LEU A 387 30.14 0.97 -7.06
C LEU A 387 30.44 1.42 -5.63
N ASP A 388 31.54 2.12 -5.43
CA ASP A 388 31.92 2.66 -4.13
C ASP A 388 31.19 3.98 -3.85
N ARG A 389 30.90 4.20 -2.57
CA ARG A 389 30.37 5.50 -2.11
C ARG A 389 31.40 6.59 -2.36
N PRO A 390 31.00 7.76 -2.92
CA PRO A 390 31.90 8.89 -3.05
C PRO A 390 32.53 9.26 -1.70
N PRO A 391 33.86 9.41 -1.64
CA PRO A 391 34.59 9.58 -0.37
C PRO A 391 34.22 10.86 0.40
N ASP A 392 33.86 11.92 -0.32
CA ASP A 392 33.51 13.22 0.25
C ASP A 392 32.02 13.37 0.56
N LEU A 393 31.22 12.30 0.43
CA LEU A 393 29.80 12.34 0.72
C LEU A 393 29.58 12.34 2.24
N THR A 394 29.00 13.41 2.76
CA THR A 394 28.77 13.59 4.20
C THR A 394 27.67 12.70 4.75
N ASP A 395 27.74 12.32 6.02
CA ASP A 395 26.72 11.60 6.78
C ASP A 395 25.78 12.58 7.53
N ASP A 396 25.31 13.60 6.82
CA ASP A 396 24.50 14.69 7.36
C ASP A 396 22.99 14.43 7.33
N GLY A 397 22.59 13.22 6.93
CA GLY A 397 21.16 12.84 6.83
C GLY A 397 20.49 13.25 5.53
N ARG A 398 21.20 13.89 4.60
CA ARG A 398 20.67 14.27 3.28
C ARG A 398 20.84 13.19 2.24
N ASN A 399 21.72 12.21 2.47
CA ASN A 399 21.96 11.12 1.56
C ASN A 399 21.96 9.77 2.28
N LEU A 400 21.13 8.84 1.83
CA LEU A 400 21.14 7.44 2.25
C LEU A 400 21.80 6.61 1.15
N TRP A 401 22.96 6.03 1.46
CA TRP A 401 23.68 5.14 0.56
C TRP A 401 23.42 3.67 0.94
N LEU A 402 22.77 2.94 0.05
CA LEU A 402 22.55 1.50 0.15
C LEU A 402 23.36 0.80 -0.96
N ASN A 403 24.28 -0.07 -0.58
CA ASN A 403 25.04 -0.88 -1.54
C ASN A 403 24.61 -2.34 -1.46
N ILE A 404 24.09 -2.90 -2.57
CA ILE A 404 23.80 -4.32 -2.73
C ILE A 404 24.87 -4.92 -3.65
N GLY A 405 25.72 -5.78 -3.10
CA GLY A 405 26.84 -6.37 -3.83
C GLY A 405 28.15 -6.28 -3.05
N GLY A 406 28.11 -5.74 -1.83
CA GLY A 406 29.24 -5.72 -0.91
C GLY A 406 29.73 -7.14 -0.56
N LYS A 407 30.98 -7.23 -0.12
CA LYS A 407 31.57 -8.52 0.32
C LYS A 407 31.00 -8.99 1.66
N GLU A 408 30.63 -8.03 2.52
CA GLU A 408 30.13 -8.29 3.87
C GLU A 408 28.93 -7.39 4.19
N ALA A 409 28.04 -7.90 5.04
CA ALA A 409 26.93 -7.17 5.60
C ALA A 409 27.47 -6.17 6.65
N ALA A 410 27.35 -4.88 6.41
CA ALA A 410 27.84 -3.84 7.33
C ALA A 410 26.97 -2.58 7.29
N ALA A 411 26.62 -2.07 8.48
CA ALA A 411 26.17 -0.69 8.64
C ALA A 411 27.38 0.16 9.03
N LEU A 412 28.02 0.75 8.01
CA LEU A 412 29.22 1.59 8.22
C LEU A 412 28.86 2.90 8.91
N SER A 413 27.65 3.38 8.67
CA SER A 413 27.00 4.46 9.43
C SER A 413 25.48 4.27 9.36
N MET A 414 24.72 5.18 10.00
CA MET A 414 23.27 5.19 9.90
C MET A 414 22.79 5.42 8.45
N PHE A 415 23.55 6.15 7.65
CA PHE A 415 23.23 6.48 6.26
C PHE A 415 24.10 5.77 5.23
N HIS A 416 24.90 4.79 5.66
CA HIS A 416 25.75 3.99 4.78
C HIS A 416 25.66 2.51 5.13
N VAL A 417 24.89 1.77 4.34
CA VAL A 417 24.60 0.34 4.55
C VAL A 417 25.06 -0.48 3.36
N SER A 418 25.80 -1.54 3.63
CA SER A 418 26.27 -2.51 2.63
C SER A 418 25.66 -3.89 2.89
N VAL A 419 25.14 -4.51 1.85
CA VAL A 419 24.47 -5.83 1.90
C VAL A 419 25.11 -6.73 0.85
N PRO A 420 25.49 -7.98 1.17
CA PRO A 420 25.87 -8.96 0.16
C PRO A 420 24.74 -9.15 -0.86
N LEU A 421 25.07 -9.40 -2.11
CA LEU A 421 24.07 -9.75 -3.12
C LEU A 421 23.49 -11.14 -2.81
N PRO A 422 22.19 -11.27 -2.50
CA PRO A 422 21.59 -12.56 -2.20
C PRO A 422 21.57 -13.49 -3.41
N GLY A 423 21.98 -14.74 -3.22
CA GLY A 423 22.10 -15.75 -4.28
C GLY A 423 20.76 -16.36 -4.71
N THR A 424 19.72 -16.24 -3.88
CA THR A 424 18.41 -16.88 -4.08
C THR A 424 17.31 -15.85 -4.31
N THR A 425 16.19 -16.28 -4.90
CA THR A 425 15.01 -15.40 -5.08
C THR A 425 14.43 -14.96 -3.73
N GLY A 426 14.35 -15.89 -2.77
CA GLY A 426 13.88 -15.59 -1.41
C GLY A 426 14.81 -14.65 -0.66
N GLY A 427 16.14 -14.86 -0.76
CA GLY A 427 17.13 -13.95 -0.18
C GLY A 427 17.03 -12.54 -0.75
N PHE A 428 16.92 -12.42 -2.08
CA PHE A 428 16.72 -11.13 -2.74
C PHE A 428 15.44 -10.43 -2.26
N LEU A 429 14.31 -11.13 -2.23
CA LEU A 429 13.05 -10.57 -1.74
C LEU A 429 13.16 -10.16 -0.26
N SER A 430 13.77 -11.00 0.58
CA SER A 430 14.00 -10.66 1.99
C SER A 430 14.88 -9.42 2.15
N CYS A 431 15.94 -9.29 1.37
CA CYS A 431 16.79 -8.10 1.36
C CYS A 431 15.98 -6.83 1.00
N VAL A 432 15.22 -6.90 -0.08
CA VAL A 432 14.43 -5.74 -0.55
C VAL A 432 13.32 -5.39 0.43
N LEU A 433 12.53 -6.37 0.87
CA LEU A 433 11.33 -6.15 1.67
C LEU A 433 11.64 -5.89 3.16
N ALA A 434 12.63 -6.59 3.74
CA ALA A 434 12.93 -6.47 5.17
C ALA A 434 14.00 -5.42 5.51
N LEU A 435 14.72 -4.88 4.52
CA LEU A 435 15.79 -3.90 4.76
C LEU A 435 15.68 -2.68 3.83
N VAL A 436 15.76 -2.87 2.50
CA VAL A 436 15.84 -1.74 1.55
C VAL A 436 14.60 -0.85 1.61
N LEU A 437 13.41 -1.43 1.51
CA LEU A 437 12.16 -0.65 1.53
C LEU A 437 11.89 -0.01 2.90
N PRO A 438 12.03 -0.70 4.05
CA PRO A 438 11.89 -0.05 5.35
C PRO A 438 12.83 1.14 5.55
N LEU A 439 14.09 1.04 5.12
CA LEU A 439 15.04 2.17 5.15
C LEU A 439 14.60 3.29 4.22
N ALA A 440 14.21 2.97 2.98
CA ALA A 440 13.78 3.95 2.00
C ALA A 440 12.54 4.72 2.45
N TYR A 441 11.54 4.04 3.00
CA TYR A 441 10.32 4.67 3.52
C TYR A 441 10.56 5.46 4.82
N SER A 442 11.44 5.00 5.72
CA SER A 442 11.83 5.78 6.90
C SER A 442 12.61 7.02 6.52
N PHE A 443 13.44 6.92 5.49
CA PHE A 443 14.24 8.04 5.00
C PHE A 443 13.43 9.08 4.24
N GLN A 444 12.35 8.67 3.55
CA GLN A 444 11.46 9.53 2.76
C GLN A 444 12.24 10.40 1.74
N PRO A 445 12.90 9.80 0.75
CA PRO A 445 13.69 10.55 -0.21
C PRO A 445 12.83 11.38 -1.16
N ASP A 446 13.33 12.55 -1.55
CA ASP A 446 12.74 13.34 -2.64
C ASP A 446 13.10 12.79 -4.02
N LEU A 447 14.22 12.06 -4.09
CA LEU A 447 14.76 11.46 -5.29
C LEU A 447 15.43 10.13 -4.97
N VAL A 448 15.22 9.12 -5.81
CA VAL A 448 15.93 7.84 -5.77
C VAL A 448 16.84 7.71 -7.00
N LEU A 449 18.12 7.46 -6.76
CA LEU A 449 19.07 7.03 -7.78
C LEU A 449 19.28 5.51 -7.65
N VAL A 450 18.96 4.77 -8.71
CA VAL A 450 19.25 3.32 -8.80
C VAL A 450 20.42 3.14 -9.75
N ALA A 451 21.60 2.87 -9.23
CA ALA A 451 22.80 2.69 -10.02
C ALA A 451 23.14 1.20 -10.17
N LEU A 452 23.03 0.70 -11.39
CA LEU A 452 23.41 -0.65 -11.76
C LEU A 452 24.80 -0.59 -12.43
N GLY A 453 25.83 -0.88 -11.63
CA GLY A 453 27.23 -0.81 -12.06
C GLY A 453 27.67 -2.05 -12.85
N PRO A 454 28.93 -2.05 -13.30
CA PRO A 454 29.50 -3.20 -14.00
C PRO A 454 29.35 -4.48 -13.18
N ALA A 455 29.01 -5.59 -13.84
CA ALA A 455 28.84 -6.91 -13.20
C ALA A 455 27.94 -6.88 -11.95
N HIS A 456 26.82 -6.11 -11.98
CA HIS A 456 25.93 -5.92 -10.83
C HIS A 456 25.29 -7.24 -10.32
N GLY A 457 25.30 -8.32 -11.10
CA GLY A 457 24.88 -9.66 -10.69
C GLY A 457 23.36 -9.86 -10.54
N LEU A 458 22.53 -8.82 -10.67
CA LEU A 458 21.09 -8.97 -10.69
C LEU A 458 20.61 -9.49 -12.05
N ARG A 459 19.60 -10.34 -12.04
CA ARG A 459 18.85 -10.70 -13.26
C ARG A 459 17.91 -9.54 -13.63
N ASP A 460 17.61 -9.37 -14.92
CA ASP A 460 16.71 -8.31 -15.41
C ASP A 460 15.38 -8.19 -14.62
N PRO A 461 14.67 -9.30 -14.29
CA PRO A 461 13.46 -9.21 -13.47
C PRO A 461 13.68 -8.70 -12.04
N GLN A 462 14.83 -8.98 -11.43
CA GLN A 462 15.18 -8.51 -10.09
C GLN A 462 15.46 -7.00 -10.09
N ALA A 463 16.26 -6.54 -11.06
CA ALA A 463 16.52 -5.11 -11.25
C ALA A 463 15.23 -4.32 -11.54
N ALA A 464 14.35 -4.88 -12.37
CA ALA A 464 13.05 -4.30 -12.69
C ALA A 464 12.13 -4.21 -11.47
N LEU A 465 12.05 -5.27 -10.67
CA LEU A 465 11.25 -5.27 -9.44
C LEU A 465 11.77 -4.23 -8.45
N LEU A 466 13.08 -4.16 -8.26
CA LEU A 466 13.73 -3.20 -7.38
C LEU A 466 13.40 -1.75 -7.79
N ALA A 467 13.56 -1.42 -9.08
CA ALA A 467 13.22 -0.10 -9.61
C ALA A 467 11.72 0.22 -9.47
N ALA A 468 10.85 -0.76 -9.69
CA ALA A 468 9.40 -0.59 -9.53
C ALA A 468 9.00 -0.27 -8.08
N LEU A 469 9.56 -1.00 -7.10
CA LEU A 469 9.26 -0.82 -5.69
C LEU A 469 9.80 0.50 -5.14
N LEU A 470 10.97 0.94 -5.61
CA LEU A 470 11.59 2.20 -5.17
C LEU A 470 10.89 3.46 -5.72
N ARG A 471 9.94 3.34 -6.63
CA ARG A 471 9.09 4.48 -7.04
C ARG A 471 8.21 4.97 -5.89
N GLY A 472 7.78 4.08 -5.00
CA GLY A 472 6.89 4.41 -3.88
C GLY A 472 7.48 5.45 -2.92
N PRO A 473 8.67 5.23 -2.34
CA PRO A 473 9.27 6.12 -1.34
C PRO A 473 9.49 7.56 -1.80
N ALA A 474 9.77 7.77 -3.10
CA ALA A 474 10.07 9.09 -3.67
C ALA A 474 8.92 9.68 -4.52
N GLY A 475 7.67 9.21 -4.34
CA GLY A 475 6.53 9.72 -5.11
C GLY A 475 6.70 9.55 -6.64
N GLY A 476 7.42 8.53 -7.07
CA GLY A 476 7.69 8.22 -8.48
C GLY A 476 9.01 8.79 -9.02
N ARG A 477 9.72 9.64 -8.29
CA ARG A 477 10.96 10.29 -8.75
C ARG A 477 12.15 9.32 -8.67
N VAL A 478 12.38 8.58 -9.74
CA VAL A 478 13.47 7.59 -9.84
C VAL A 478 14.30 7.84 -11.09
N LEU A 479 15.62 7.95 -10.92
CA LEU A 479 16.60 7.94 -12.00
C LEU A 479 17.41 6.65 -11.94
N ALA A 480 17.28 5.79 -12.97
CA ALA A 480 18.09 4.59 -13.10
C ALA A 480 19.32 4.88 -13.98
N LEU A 481 20.50 4.66 -13.42
CA LEU A 481 21.77 4.69 -14.11
C LEU A 481 22.19 3.26 -14.43
N VAL A 482 22.38 2.93 -15.68
CA VAL A 482 22.69 1.59 -16.16
C VAL A 482 24.01 1.61 -16.89
N ASP A 483 24.85 0.64 -16.58
CA ASP A 483 26.12 0.44 -17.28
C ASP A 483 25.90 0.06 -18.78
N GLU A 484 26.73 0.57 -19.67
CA GLU A 484 26.64 0.28 -21.12
C GLU A 484 26.88 -1.19 -21.48
N GLU A 485 27.54 -1.96 -20.62
CA GLU A 485 27.75 -3.40 -20.81
C GLU A 485 26.49 -4.22 -20.43
N SER A 486 25.50 -3.58 -19.80
CA SER A 486 24.22 -4.20 -19.48
C SER A 486 23.44 -4.54 -20.73
N THR A 487 22.58 -5.57 -20.62
CA THR A 487 21.82 -6.05 -21.78
C THR A 487 20.80 -5.01 -22.27
N PRO A 488 20.58 -4.86 -23.57
CA PRO A 488 19.51 -4.01 -24.09
C PRO A 488 18.13 -4.35 -23.53
N GLN A 489 17.89 -5.62 -23.21
CA GLN A 489 16.66 -6.10 -22.59
C GLN A 489 16.45 -5.49 -21.21
N LEU A 490 17.49 -5.35 -20.40
CA LEU A 490 17.41 -4.69 -19.08
C LEU A 490 16.88 -3.26 -19.19
N VAL A 491 17.43 -2.48 -20.12
CA VAL A 491 17.00 -1.08 -20.35
C VAL A 491 15.53 -1.02 -20.74
N VAL A 492 15.09 -1.90 -21.64
CA VAL A 492 13.68 -1.97 -22.07
C VAL A 492 12.76 -2.33 -20.92
N VAL A 493 13.13 -3.33 -20.12
CA VAL A 493 12.30 -3.77 -18.98
C VAL A 493 12.24 -2.68 -17.89
N LEU A 494 13.36 -2.03 -17.59
CA LEU A 494 13.39 -0.88 -16.65
C LEU A 494 12.52 0.27 -17.16
N ALA A 495 12.58 0.61 -18.45
CA ALA A 495 11.75 1.66 -19.04
C ALA A 495 10.26 1.36 -18.84
N ARG A 496 9.85 0.13 -19.09
CA ARG A 496 8.45 -0.31 -18.92
C ARG A 496 7.98 -0.19 -17.47
N VAL A 497 8.78 -0.67 -16.49
CA VAL A 497 8.38 -0.61 -15.07
C VAL A 497 8.42 0.82 -14.52
N LEU A 498 9.36 1.65 -14.94
CA LEU A 498 9.40 3.06 -14.59
C LEU A 498 8.26 3.85 -15.22
N HIS A 499 7.74 3.41 -16.36
CA HIS A 499 6.52 3.94 -16.98
C HIS A 499 5.23 3.44 -16.29
N GLY A 500 5.33 2.49 -15.38
CA GLY A 500 4.19 1.98 -14.58
C GLY A 500 3.70 0.60 -14.98
N GLU A 501 4.39 -0.10 -15.88
CA GLU A 501 4.09 -1.50 -16.15
C GLU A 501 4.56 -2.38 -14.96
N ALA A 502 3.89 -3.52 -14.78
CA ALA A 502 4.28 -4.46 -13.76
C ALA A 502 5.65 -5.08 -14.05
N ALA A 503 6.43 -5.30 -12.98
CA ALA A 503 7.69 -6.01 -13.10
C ALA A 503 7.46 -7.45 -13.60
N PRO A 504 8.36 -7.99 -14.43
CA PRO A 504 8.27 -9.37 -14.87
C PRO A 504 8.46 -10.35 -13.70
N SER A 505 7.97 -11.58 -13.87
CA SER A 505 8.12 -12.64 -12.87
C SER A 505 9.59 -12.91 -12.55
N LEU A 506 9.91 -13.10 -11.27
CA LEU A 506 11.24 -13.50 -10.81
C LEU A 506 11.60 -14.96 -11.18
N GLY A 507 10.64 -15.72 -11.69
CA GLY A 507 10.77 -17.14 -11.95
C GLY A 507 10.48 -17.99 -10.69
N PRO A 508 10.91 -19.26 -10.67
CA PRO A 508 10.66 -20.15 -9.55
C PRO A 508 11.19 -19.58 -8.23
N PHE A 509 10.38 -19.69 -7.18
CA PHE A 509 10.79 -19.27 -5.84
C PHE A 509 11.80 -20.25 -5.26
N SER A 510 12.88 -19.73 -4.68
CA SER A 510 13.84 -20.47 -3.87
C SER A 510 13.97 -19.79 -2.51
N MET A 511 13.99 -20.58 -1.44
CA MET A 511 14.12 -20.04 -0.08
C MET A 511 15.41 -19.23 0.08
N ALA A 512 15.39 -18.25 0.99
CA ALA A 512 16.60 -17.55 1.38
C ALA A 512 17.62 -18.52 1.99
N SER A 513 18.90 -18.32 1.69
CA SER A 513 19.94 -19.10 2.31
C SER A 513 20.08 -18.74 3.80
N PRO A 514 20.55 -19.66 4.67
CA PRO A 514 20.82 -19.32 6.07
C PRO A 514 21.78 -18.15 6.22
N GLU A 515 22.75 -18.03 5.31
CA GLU A 515 23.74 -16.94 5.29
C GLU A 515 23.07 -15.60 4.95
N ASP A 516 22.18 -15.56 3.95
CA ASP A 516 21.40 -14.36 3.61
C ASP A 516 20.54 -13.91 4.79
N VAL A 517 19.84 -14.84 5.43
CA VAL A 517 18.99 -14.56 6.60
C VAL A 517 19.84 -14.00 7.75
N GLN A 518 20.97 -14.65 8.07
CA GLN A 518 21.85 -14.22 9.16
C GLN A 518 22.41 -12.81 8.90
N ALA A 519 22.87 -12.55 7.67
CA ALA A 519 23.37 -11.23 7.28
C ALA A 519 22.33 -10.13 7.43
N LEU A 520 21.10 -10.39 7.00
CA LEU A 520 19.98 -9.44 7.14
C LEU A 520 19.59 -9.20 8.60
N MET A 521 19.52 -10.26 9.41
CA MET A 521 19.22 -10.14 10.85
C MET A 521 20.29 -9.33 11.59
N GLN A 522 21.56 -9.55 11.27
CA GLN A 522 22.68 -8.80 11.87
C GLN A 522 22.58 -7.30 11.50
N LEU A 523 22.38 -6.97 10.22
CA LEU A 523 22.22 -5.60 9.77
C LEU A 523 21.01 -4.92 10.40
N ARG A 524 19.90 -5.63 10.45
CA ARG A 524 18.68 -5.14 11.06
C ARG A 524 18.92 -4.79 12.53
N GLY A 525 19.55 -5.68 13.32
CA GLY A 525 19.86 -5.42 14.73
C GLY A 525 20.77 -4.19 14.94
N GLN A 526 21.65 -3.87 13.98
CA GLN A 526 22.50 -2.69 14.04
C GLN A 526 21.75 -1.38 13.71
N LEU A 527 20.77 -1.45 12.80
CA LEU A 527 20.03 -0.30 12.26
C LEU A 527 18.74 0.00 13.02
N GLU A 528 18.10 -1.04 13.57
CA GLU A 528 16.83 -0.97 14.28
C GLU A 528 16.76 0.13 15.35
N PRO A 529 17.77 0.35 16.22
CA PRO A 529 17.69 1.39 17.25
C PRO A 529 17.51 2.82 16.70
N ARG A 530 17.75 3.02 15.42
CA ARG A 530 17.76 4.34 14.77
C ARG A 530 16.75 4.52 13.66
N TRP A 531 16.20 3.40 13.11
CA TRP A 531 15.27 3.43 12.00
C TRP A 531 13.89 2.94 12.43
N LYS A 532 12.93 3.87 12.49
CA LYS A 532 11.58 3.61 13.00
C LYS A 532 10.89 2.41 12.33
N MET A 533 11.01 2.30 11.01
CA MET A 533 10.41 1.19 10.25
C MET A 533 11.02 -0.19 10.54
N LEU A 534 12.24 -0.23 11.09
CA LEU A 534 12.87 -1.47 11.52
C LEU A 534 12.50 -1.83 12.98
N GLN A 535 12.11 -0.87 13.81
CA GLN A 535 11.75 -1.06 15.22
C GLN A 535 10.41 -1.77 15.39
N VAL A 536 9.44 -1.45 14.56
CA VAL A 536 8.06 -1.98 14.66
C VAL A 536 7.99 -3.51 14.55
N ALA A 537 8.97 -4.14 13.93
CA ALA A 537 8.98 -5.60 13.73
C ALA A 537 9.62 -6.39 14.89
N SER A 538 10.28 -5.76 15.87
CA SER A 538 10.92 -6.44 17.00
C SER A 538 9.99 -6.62 18.20
N GLU A 539 8.99 -5.77 18.35
CA GLU A 539 8.02 -5.86 19.44
C GLU A 539 7.03 -7.01 19.26
N ALA A 540 6.82 -7.50 18.02
CA ALA A 540 5.94 -8.62 17.72
C ALA A 540 6.56 -10.02 17.98
N GLY A 541 7.84 -10.12 18.31
CA GLY A 541 8.59 -11.39 18.39
C GLY A 541 9.23 -11.72 19.76
N GLY A 542 8.94 -10.99 20.84
CA GLY A 542 9.44 -11.30 22.17
C GLY A 542 8.71 -12.51 22.78
N PRO A 543 9.41 -13.63 23.15
CA PRO A 543 8.76 -14.71 23.88
C PRO A 543 8.32 -14.16 25.23
N GLY A 544 7.02 -14.22 25.51
CA GLY A 544 6.48 -13.95 26.84
C GLY A 544 7.23 -14.81 27.85
N SER A 545 8.02 -14.17 28.73
CA SER A 545 8.56 -14.80 29.91
C SER A 545 7.38 -15.12 30.84
N GLY A 546 7.11 -16.42 30.96
CA GLY A 546 6.06 -17.08 31.71
C GLY A 546 5.99 -16.81 33.20
#